data_46393d4250d7e62a094e48a52bfad322
#
_entry.id   46393d4250d7e62a094e48a52bfad322
#
_cell.length_a   1.000
_cell.length_b   1.000
_cell.length_c   1.000
_cell.angle_alpha   90.00
_cell.angle_beta   90.00
_cell.angle_gamma   90.00
#
_symmetry.space_group_name_H-M   'P 1'
#
loop_
_entity.id
_entity.type
_entity.pdbx_description
1 polymer ?
#
loop_
_entity_poly.entity_id
_entity_poly.type
_entity_poly.pdbx_seq_one_letter_code
_entity_poly.pdbx_strand_id
1 'polypeptide(L)'
;MKLLGWNCNGAFRRKYQALENFNADIWVVPESESPAYLLRHKSPLSSAQQLWCGQNQSKGLSVFAFNGCQISRADFFNPAYRHILPVNITTADKQKMLLIAVWASRVKDNSDWDYIGQLCHFMEHNGPLLPPQSLFLGDFNINMQWNSSFKKEHNYSRFQELCHTYGFTSLYHHLTGEAQGQETTFTSYYHRIKRRGYHIDYAWLGRGLLKRAEAFRIHGGREWLTRSDHMVLEVELGEDEERGRH
;
A
#
# COMPACT_ATOMS: atom_id res chain seq x y z
N MET A 1 -2.10 -16.41 0.56
CA MET A 1 -2.83 -15.14 0.71
C MET A 1 -2.40 -14.16 -0.36
N LYS A 2 -3.35 -13.46 -1.00
CA LYS A 2 -3.08 -12.51 -2.08
C LYS A 2 -3.55 -11.10 -1.71
N LEU A 3 -2.68 -10.10 -1.88
CA LEU A 3 -2.99 -8.70 -1.65
C LEU A 3 -2.76 -7.90 -2.93
N LEU A 4 -3.63 -6.92 -3.19
CA LEU A 4 -3.47 -5.96 -4.28
C LEU A 4 -3.28 -4.55 -3.74
N GLY A 5 -2.36 -3.80 -4.35
CA GLY A 5 -2.21 -2.35 -4.18
C GLY A 5 -2.48 -1.65 -5.51
N TRP A 6 -3.40 -0.66 -5.53
CA TRP A 6 -3.68 0.08 -6.75
C TRP A 6 -4.22 1.47 -6.49
N ASN A 7 -3.42 2.49 -6.73
CA ASN A 7 -3.95 3.84 -6.81
C ASN A 7 -4.89 3.92 -8.02
N CYS A 8 -6.18 4.03 -7.76
CA CYS A 8 -7.20 3.98 -8.81
C CYS A 8 -7.39 5.30 -9.57
N ASN A 9 -6.70 6.37 -9.19
CA ASN A 9 -6.89 7.71 -9.77
C ASN A 9 -8.37 8.14 -9.74
N GLY A 10 -9.01 7.99 -8.58
CA GLY A 10 -10.41 8.36 -8.32
C GLY A 10 -11.47 7.46 -8.97
N ALA A 11 -12.71 7.66 -8.58
CA ALA A 11 -13.90 6.97 -9.11
C ALA A 11 -13.77 5.43 -9.10
N PHE A 12 -13.25 4.85 -8.02
CA PHE A 12 -13.03 3.40 -7.89
C PHE A 12 -14.30 2.59 -8.10
N ARG A 13 -15.46 3.09 -7.67
CA ARG A 13 -16.77 2.46 -7.89
C ARG A 13 -17.08 2.13 -9.36
N ARG A 14 -16.39 2.75 -10.33
CA ARG A 14 -16.54 2.50 -11.77
C ARG A 14 -15.46 1.61 -12.34
N LYS A 15 -14.48 1.19 -11.53
CA LYS A 15 -13.25 0.51 -11.96
C LYS A 15 -12.95 -0.78 -11.22
N TYR A 16 -13.58 -1.02 -10.07
CA TYR A 16 -13.29 -2.11 -9.14
C TYR A 16 -13.33 -3.50 -9.80
N GLN A 17 -14.21 -3.67 -10.80
CA GLN A 17 -14.33 -4.93 -11.56
C GLN A 17 -13.01 -5.37 -12.19
N ALA A 18 -12.09 -4.45 -12.48
CA ALA A 18 -10.77 -4.79 -12.97
C ALA A 18 -9.93 -5.58 -11.95
N LEU A 19 -10.23 -5.45 -10.64
CA LEU A 19 -9.55 -6.18 -9.59
C LEU A 19 -10.22 -7.52 -9.23
N GLU A 20 -11.49 -7.73 -9.57
CA GLU A 20 -12.23 -8.95 -9.21
C GLU A 20 -11.59 -10.21 -9.80
N ASN A 21 -11.05 -10.12 -11.02
CA ASN A 21 -10.41 -11.25 -11.70
C ASN A 21 -9.15 -11.79 -11.00
N PHE A 22 -8.55 -11.02 -10.09
CA PHE A 22 -7.40 -11.47 -9.31
C PHE A 22 -7.78 -12.42 -8.17
N ASN A 23 -9.05 -12.45 -7.78
CA ASN A 23 -9.53 -13.22 -6.62
C ASN A 23 -8.65 -13.01 -5.37
N ALA A 24 -8.31 -11.76 -5.09
CA ALA A 24 -7.43 -11.41 -3.99
C ALA A 24 -8.20 -11.21 -2.68
N ASP A 25 -7.52 -11.45 -1.57
CA ASP A 25 -8.09 -11.43 -0.23
C ASP A 25 -8.20 -10.00 0.33
N ILE A 26 -7.23 -9.14 -0.03
CA ILE A 26 -7.16 -7.74 0.44
C ILE A 26 -6.86 -6.82 -0.75
N TRP A 27 -7.60 -5.72 -0.81
CA TRP A 27 -7.27 -4.61 -1.73
C TRP A 27 -6.92 -3.36 -0.93
N VAL A 28 -5.78 -2.75 -1.26
CA VAL A 28 -5.34 -1.42 -0.79
C VAL A 28 -5.54 -0.45 -1.95
N VAL A 29 -6.45 0.50 -1.79
CA VAL A 29 -6.87 1.37 -2.90
C VAL A 29 -6.75 2.84 -2.52
N PRO A 30 -5.58 3.47 -2.79
CA PRO A 30 -5.46 4.91 -2.77
C PRO A 30 -6.42 5.60 -3.74
N GLU A 31 -6.84 6.81 -3.41
CA GLU A 31 -7.76 7.66 -4.17
C GLU A 31 -9.18 7.12 -4.33
N SER A 32 -9.60 6.20 -3.48
CA SER A 32 -10.93 5.57 -3.49
C SER A 32 -11.94 6.34 -2.64
N GLU A 33 -13.22 6.05 -2.89
CA GLU A 33 -14.33 6.66 -2.19
C GLU A 33 -14.58 6.02 -0.82
N SER A 34 -15.15 6.82 0.10
CA SER A 34 -15.58 6.36 1.43
C SER A 34 -16.77 5.40 1.37
N PRO A 35 -17.01 4.57 2.43
CA PRO A 35 -18.19 3.72 2.52
C PRO A 35 -19.50 4.50 2.34
N ALA A 36 -19.63 5.68 2.96
CA ALA A 36 -20.82 6.52 2.84
C ALA A 36 -21.03 7.03 1.41
N TYR A 37 -19.95 7.32 0.69
CA TYR A 37 -20.02 7.73 -0.71
C TYR A 37 -20.46 6.57 -1.61
N LEU A 38 -19.88 5.38 -1.41
CA LEU A 38 -20.23 4.17 -2.16
C LEU A 38 -21.71 3.80 -1.95
N LEU A 39 -22.18 3.84 -0.70
CA LEU A 39 -23.58 3.56 -0.36
C LEU A 39 -24.53 4.54 -1.06
N ARG A 40 -24.28 5.85 -0.99
CA ARG A 40 -25.09 6.88 -1.64
C ARG A 40 -25.19 6.69 -3.16
N HIS A 41 -24.13 6.16 -3.78
CA HIS A 41 -24.08 5.90 -5.21
C HIS A 41 -24.48 4.46 -5.58
N LYS A 42 -25.06 3.70 -4.63
CA LYS A 42 -25.53 2.32 -4.83
C LYS A 42 -24.46 1.41 -5.44
N SER A 43 -23.20 1.61 -5.04
CA SER A 43 -22.11 0.77 -5.51
C SER A 43 -22.19 -0.62 -4.90
N PRO A 44 -21.99 -1.72 -5.66
CA PRO A 44 -21.90 -3.07 -5.11
C PRO A 44 -20.80 -3.20 -4.03
N LEU A 45 -19.74 -2.41 -4.11
CA LEU A 45 -18.69 -2.37 -3.08
C LEU A 45 -19.19 -1.92 -1.70
N SER A 46 -20.37 -1.28 -1.60
CA SER A 46 -20.92 -0.86 -0.31
C SER A 46 -21.26 -2.02 0.64
N SER A 47 -21.38 -3.24 0.12
CA SER A 47 -21.58 -4.48 0.89
C SER A 47 -20.27 -5.16 1.31
N ALA A 48 -19.12 -4.77 0.74
CA ALA A 48 -17.83 -5.31 1.12
C ALA A 48 -17.36 -4.75 2.46
N GLN A 49 -16.60 -5.54 3.23
CA GLN A 49 -15.94 -5.02 4.41
C GLN A 49 -14.87 -4.01 3.97
N GLN A 50 -15.01 -2.76 4.42
CA GLN A 50 -14.14 -1.66 4.05
C GLN A 50 -13.71 -0.86 5.27
N LEU A 51 -12.43 -0.57 5.38
CA LEU A 51 -11.89 0.51 6.21
C LEU A 51 -11.43 1.64 5.29
N TRP A 52 -11.63 2.88 5.76
CA TRP A 52 -11.29 4.06 4.98
C TRP A 52 -10.76 5.18 5.85
N CYS A 53 -9.81 5.96 5.32
CA CYS A 53 -9.40 7.23 5.88
C CYS A 53 -9.25 8.28 4.77
N GLY A 54 -9.62 9.50 5.08
CA GLY A 54 -9.54 10.63 4.15
C GLY A 54 -10.32 11.84 4.65
N GLN A 55 -10.11 12.98 4.01
CA GLN A 55 -10.80 14.23 4.31
C GLN A 55 -11.98 14.50 3.36
N ASN A 56 -11.90 13.96 2.14
CA ASN A 56 -12.94 14.12 1.13
C ASN A 56 -13.55 12.75 0.83
N GLN A 57 -14.85 12.60 1.03
CA GLN A 57 -15.56 11.33 0.84
C GLN A 57 -15.41 10.71 -0.56
N SER A 58 -15.13 11.52 -1.58
CA SER A 58 -14.90 11.03 -2.93
C SER A 58 -13.46 10.59 -3.20
N LYS A 59 -12.52 10.83 -2.26
CA LYS A 59 -11.09 10.57 -2.45
C LYS A 59 -10.36 10.37 -1.12
N GLY A 60 -9.94 9.17 -0.86
CA GLY A 60 -9.20 8.78 0.34
C GLY A 60 -8.47 7.47 0.12
N LEU A 61 -8.10 6.78 1.18
CA LEU A 61 -7.44 5.48 1.16
C LEU A 61 -8.38 4.43 1.73
N SER A 62 -8.66 3.38 0.93
CA SER A 62 -9.46 2.24 1.36
C SER A 62 -8.62 0.97 1.51
N VAL A 63 -9.04 0.14 2.45
CA VAL A 63 -8.69 -1.28 2.52
C VAL A 63 -9.99 -2.07 2.47
N PHE A 64 -10.11 -3.00 1.52
CA PHE A 64 -11.23 -3.93 1.39
C PHE A 64 -10.77 -5.34 1.71
N ALA A 65 -11.66 -6.14 2.31
CA ALA A 65 -11.42 -7.54 2.63
C ALA A 65 -12.45 -8.47 1.97
N PHE A 66 -11.95 -9.61 1.48
CA PHE A 66 -12.71 -10.63 0.76
C PHE A 66 -12.32 -12.02 1.26
N ASN A 67 -12.92 -13.07 0.70
CA ASN A 67 -12.55 -14.47 0.90
C ASN A 67 -12.48 -14.90 2.38
N GLY A 68 -13.40 -14.36 3.21
CA GLY A 68 -13.46 -14.67 4.65
C GLY A 68 -12.43 -13.96 5.52
N CYS A 69 -11.58 -13.11 4.94
CA CYS A 69 -10.71 -12.23 5.70
C CYS A 69 -11.51 -11.20 6.49
N GLN A 70 -11.05 -10.89 7.70
CA GLN A 70 -11.62 -9.87 8.56
C GLN A 70 -10.60 -8.76 8.76
N ILE A 71 -11.04 -7.52 8.75
CA ILE A 71 -10.18 -6.36 8.97
C ILE A 71 -10.72 -5.48 10.09
N SER A 72 -9.81 -4.94 10.91
CA SER A 72 -10.11 -3.92 11.90
C SER A 72 -8.99 -2.88 11.92
N ARG A 73 -9.36 -1.65 12.29
CA ARG A 73 -8.35 -0.59 12.47
C ARG A 73 -7.45 -0.94 13.65
N ALA A 74 -6.15 -0.78 13.51
CA ALA A 74 -5.22 -0.97 14.63
C ALA A 74 -5.36 0.15 15.67
N ASP A 75 -5.13 -0.16 16.95
CA ASP A 75 -5.37 0.75 18.08
C ASP A 75 -4.48 2.00 18.02
N PHE A 76 -3.31 1.90 17.44
CA PHE A 76 -2.38 3.03 17.26
C PHE A 76 -2.66 3.88 16.01
N PHE A 77 -3.80 3.70 15.33
CA PHE A 77 -4.19 4.58 14.23
C PHE A 77 -4.28 6.03 14.73
N ASN A 78 -3.56 6.91 14.05
CA ASN A 78 -3.57 8.33 14.33
C ASN A 78 -4.00 9.11 13.05
N PRO A 79 -5.16 9.81 13.07
CA PRO A 79 -5.66 10.56 11.92
C PRO A 79 -4.80 11.77 11.53
N ALA A 80 -3.82 12.15 12.36
CA ALA A 80 -2.83 13.17 12.00
C ALA A 80 -1.93 12.71 10.84
N TYR A 81 -1.66 11.40 10.74
CA TYR A 81 -1.03 10.82 9.55
C TYR A 81 -2.07 10.69 8.45
N ARG A 82 -2.03 11.61 7.50
CA ARG A 82 -2.96 11.57 6.36
C ARG A 82 -2.71 10.32 5.51
N HIS A 83 -3.76 9.54 5.30
CA HIS A 83 -3.72 8.40 4.41
C HIS A 83 -2.62 7.36 4.74
N ILE A 84 -2.32 7.20 6.03
CA ILE A 84 -1.64 6.04 6.57
C ILE A 84 -2.66 5.31 7.44
N LEU A 85 -3.04 4.11 7.03
CA LEU A 85 -4.10 3.35 7.66
C LEU A 85 -3.57 1.99 8.13
N PRO A 86 -3.19 1.87 9.43
CA PRO A 86 -2.85 0.59 10.04
C PRO A 86 -4.08 -0.28 10.22
N VAL A 87 -4.02 -1.50 9.71
CA VAL A 87 -5.14 -2.46 9.64
C VAL A 87 -4.69 -3.82 10.16
N ASN A 88 -5.34 -4.30 11.22
CA ASN A 88 -5.25 -5.70 11.62
C ASN A 88 -6.03 -6.56 10.64
N ILE A 89 -5.40 -7.59 10.10
CA ILE A 89 -6.01 -8.58 9.21
C ILE A 89 -6.04 -9.90 9.96
N THR A 90 -7.19 -10.57 9.93
CA THR A 90 -7.35 -11.97 10.33
C THR A 90 -7.86 -12.73 9.10
N THR A 91 -7.08 -13.69 8.62
CA THR A 91 -7.43 -14.53 7.49
C THR A 91 -8.53 -15.54 7.84
N ALA A 92 -9.12 -16.20 6.85
CA ALA A 92 -10.13 -17.24 7.08
C ALA A 92 -9.62 -18.38 7.96
N ASP A 93 -8.34 -18.77 7.82
CA ASP A 93 -7.62 -19.77 8.62
C ASP A 93 -7.04 -19.20 9.94
N LYS A 94 -7.48 -18.00 10.36
CA LYS A 94 -7.13 -17.35 11.63
C LYS A 94 -5.67 -16.90 11.78
N GLN A 95 -4.94 -16.74 10.70
CA GLN A 95 -3.65 -16.06 10.76
C GLN A 95 -3.85 -14.56 10.97
N LYS A 96 -2.93 -13.94 11.71
CA LYS A 96 -2.96 -12.51 11.99
C LYS A 96 -1.77 -11.81 11.35
N MET A 97 -2.02 -10.67 10.75
CA MET A 97 -0.98 -9.78 10.23
C MET A 97 -1.39 -8.32 10.36
N LEU A 98 -0.43 -7.44 10.27
CA LEU A 98 -0.63 -6.00 10.30
C LEU A 98 -0.31 -5.40 8.93
N LEU A 99 -1.28 -4.79 8.31
CA LEU A 99 -1.11 -4.01 7.08
C LEU A 99 -1.04 -2.53 7.42
N ILE A 100 -0.01 -1.85 6.94
CA ILE A 100 0.06 -0.39 6.90
C ILE A 100 -0.27 0.03 5.46
N ALA A 101 -1.53 0.33 5.20
CA ALA A 101 -1.94 0.84 3.90
C ALA A 101 -1.47 2.29 3.74
N VAL A 102 -0.93 2.63 2.56
CA VAL A 102 -0.26 3.90 2.31
C VAL A 102 -0.82 4.59 1.08
N TRP A 103 -1.11 5.88 1.24
CA TRP A 103 -1.20 6.86 0.17
C TRP A 103 -0.46 8.12 0.62
N ALA A 104 0.84 8.17 0.41
CA ALA A 104 1.63 9.34 0.77
C ALA A 104 1.20 10.54 -0.07
N SER A 105 0.63 11.54 0.57
CA SER A 105 0.04 12.69 -0.09
C SER A 105 0.56 14.00 0.48
N ARG A 106 0.40 15.08 -0.28
CA ARG A 106 0.81 16.40 0.16
C ARG A 106 0.02 16.86 1.38
N VAL A 107 0.71 17.41 2.37
CA VAL A 107 0.13 18.09 3.53
C VAL A 107 0.33 19.58 3.36
N LYS A 108 -0.74 20.30 3.01
CA LYS A 108 -0.69 21.78 2.99
C LYS A 108 -0.27 22.25 4.38
N ASP A 109 0.50 23.28 4.47
CA ASP A 109 0.89 23.96 5.71
C ASP A 109 1.92 23.24 6.60
N ASN A 110 2.41 22.06 6.21
CA ASN A 110 3.51 21.39 6.91
C ASN A 110 4.37 20.58 5.94
N SER A 111 5.47 21.18 5.46
CA SER A 111 6.39 20.55 4.51
C SER A 111 7.12 19.33 5.09
N ASP A 112 7.28 19.25 6.42
CA ASP A 112 7.94 18.13 7.08
C ASP A 112 7.06 16.87 7.10
N TRP A 113 5.76 17.05 6.87
CA TRP A 113 4.77 15.99 6.76
C TRP A 113 4.35 15.70 5.32
N ASP A 114 4.96 16.37 4.33
CA ASP A 114 4.67 16.11 2.93
C ASP A 114 5.14 14.71 2.51
N TYR A 115 4.29 13.99 1.78
CA TYR A 115 4.60 12.70 1.17
C TYR A 115 5.32 11.73 2.14
N ILE A 116 6.60 11.44 1.84
CA ILE A 116 7.43 10.49 2.60
C ILE A 116 7.71 10.96 4.04
N GLY A 117 7.65 12.26 4.30
CA GLY A 117 7.85 12.80 5.65
C GLY A 117 6.90 12.19 6.67
N GLN A 118 5.63 12.02 6.32
CA GLN A 118 4.66 11.34 7.19
C GLN A 118 5.08 9.90 7.51
N LEU A 119 5.62 9.18 6.53
CA LEU A 119 6.08 7.81 6.72
C LEU A 119 7.34 7.75 7.58
N CYS A 120 8.26 8.71 7.45
CA CYS A 120 9.40 8.81 8.35
C CYS A 120 8.93 9.02 9.80
N HIS A 121 8.07 10.00 10.04
CA HIS A 121 7.50 10.23 11.38
C HIS A 121 6.71 9.02 11.90
N PHE A 122 5.90 8.38 11.05
CA PHE A 122 5.17 7.18 11.42
C PHE A 122 6.13 6.07 11.86
N MET A 123 7.20 5.83 11.11
CA MET A 123 8.20 4.80 11.42
C MET A 123 9.01 5.12 12.67
N GLU A 124 9.37 6.37 12.90
CA GLU A 124 10.09 6.80 14.11
C GLU A 124 9.28 6.53 15.38
N HIS A 125 7.96 6.75 15.34
CA HIS A 125 7.09 6.55 16.49
C HIS A 125 6.60 5.10 16.67
N ASN A 126 6.25 4.44 15.57
CA ASN A 126 5.59 3.13 15.62
C ASN A 126 6.49 1.97 15.19
N GLY A 127 7.58 2.23 14.46
CA GLY A 127 8.48 1.21 13.94
C GLY A 127 8.91 0.16 14.97
N PRO A 128 9.33 0.56 16.21
CA PRO A 128 9.70 -0.38 17.25
C PRO A 128 8.57 -1.32 17.71
N LEU A 129 7.30 -0.94 17.46
CA LEU A 129 6.11 -1.67 17.91
C LEU A 129 5.53 -2.57 16.82
N LEU A 130 6.00 -2.45 15.58
CA LEU A 130 5.46 -3.21 14.45
C LEU A 130 5.91 -4.69 14.54
N PRO A 131 4.97 -5.65 14.55
CA PRO A 131 5.34 -7.06 14.60
C PRO A 131 6.02 -7.52 13.29
N PRO A 132 6.82 -8.61 13.34
CA PRO A 132 7.46 -9.15 12.13
C PRO A 132 6.48 -9.55 11.01
N GLN A 133 5.21 -9.82 11.35
CA GLN A 133 4.11 -10.11 10.43
C GLN A 133 3.42 -8.82 9.95
N SER A 134 4.20 -7.77 9.68
CA SER A 134 3.69 -6.50 9.16
C SER A 134 4.11 -6.29 7.72
N LEU A 135 3.30 -5.54 6.96
CA LEU A 135 3.67 -5.04 5.64
C LEU A 135 3.14 -3.63 5.41
N PHE A 136 3.88 -2.86 4.64
CA PHE A 136 3.40 -1.62 4.03
C PHE A 136 3.03 -1.92 2.57
N LEU A 137 1.90 -1.39 2.10
CA LEU A 137 1.47 -1.53 0.70
C LEU A 137 0.74 -0.28 0.25
N GLY A 138 1.08 0.24 -0.93
CA GLY A 138 0.35 1.34 -1.56
C GLY A 138 1.23 2.30 -2.33
N ASP A 139 0.73 3.52 -2.48
CA ASP A 139 1.36 4.62 -3.21
C ASP A 139 2.16 5.51 -2.24
N PHE A 140 3.47 5.50 -2.38
CA PHE A 140 4.40 6.28 -1.55
C PHE A 140 4.71 7.65 -2.16
N ASN A 141 4.34 7.86 -3.43
CA ASN A 141 4.55 9.11 -4.17
C ASN A 141 5.98 9.63 -4.13
N ILE A 142 6.96 8.74 -4.01
CA ILE A 142 8.39 9.05 -3.96
C ILE A 142 9.23 7.95 -4.60
N ASN A 143 10.39 8.36 -5.11
CA ASN A 143 11.44 7.44 -5.55
C ASN A 143 12.81 8.01 -5.13
N MET A 144 13.81 7.16 -4.98
CA MET A 144 15.17 7.54 -4.63
C MET A 144 15.74 8.61 -5.58
N GLN A 145 15.32 8.63 -6.85
CA GLN A 145 15.75 9.65 -7.83
C GLN A 145 15.41 11.07 -7.41
N TRP A 146 14.39 11.26 -6.56
CA TRP A 146 13.97 12.58 -6.07
C TRP A 146 14.44 12.86 -4.65
N ASN A 147 15.31 12.02 -4.11
CA ASN A 147 15.73 12.09 -2.72
C ASN A 147 16.27 13.47 -2.31
N SER A 148 17.07 14.10 -3.20
CA SER A 148 17.63 15.44 -2.99
C SER A 148 16.60 16.58 -3.01
N SER A 149 15.37 16.32 -3.44
CA SER A 149 14.27 17.30 -3.46
C SER A 149 13.60 17.47 -2.10
N PHE A 150 13.95 16.61 -1.13
CA PHE A 150 13.38 16.59 0.22
C PHE A 150 14.44 16.81 1.28
N LYS A 151 14.04 17.25 2.48
CA LYS A 151 14.94 17.37 3.62
C LYS A 151 15.52 16.00 3.97
N LYS A 152 16.78 15.96 4.42
CA LYS A 152 17.49 14.72 4.74
C LYS A 152 16.77 13.86 5.78
N GLU A 153 16.11 14.49 6.73
CA GLU A 153 15.35 13.84 7.81
C GLU A 153 14.01 13.26 7.33
N HIS A 154 13.51 13.71 6.18
CA HIS A 154 12.18 13.38 5.67
C HIS A 154 12.20 13.03 4.18
N ASN A 155 13.20 12.23 3.78
CA ASN A 155 13.36 11.78 2.41
C ASN A 155 13.31 10.25 2.29
N TYR A 156 13.43 9.74 1.07
CA TYR A 156 13.33 8.30 0.82
C TYR A 156 14.46 7.51 1.50
N SER A 157 15.71 8.04 1.51
CA SER A 157 16.84 7.39 2.18
C SER A 157 16.58 7.23 3.69
N ARG A 158 16.01 8.26 4.33
CA ARG A 158 15.65 8.18 5.76
C ARG A 158 14.57 7.14 6.01
N PHE A 159 13.53 7.12 5.18
CA PHE A 159 12.50 6.09 5.28
C PHE A 159 13.07 4.67 5.10
N GLN A 160 13.95 4.48 4.11
CA GLN A 160 14.61 3.21 3.87
C GLN A 160 15.49 2.78 5.07
N GLU A 161 16.25 3.70 5.65
CA GLU A 161 17.04 3.45 6.86
C GLU A 161 16.14 2.98 8.02
N LEU A 162 15.04 3.66 8.27
CA LEU A 162 14.08 3.29 9.30
C LEU A 162 13.45 1.90 9.02
N CYS A 163 13.08 1.63 7.77
CA CYS A 163 12.60 0.31 7.37
C CYS A 163 13.62 -0.78 7.71
N HIS A 164 14.88 -0.62 7.31
CA HIS A 164 15.92 -1.59 7.60
C HIS A 164 16.17 -1.74 9.10
N THR A 165 16.19 -0.64 9.85
CA THR A 165 16.36 -0.64 11.31
C THR A 165 15.28 -1.50 12.00
N TYR A 166 14.05 -1.43 11.53
CA TYR A 166 12.93 -2.18 12.11
C TYR A 166 12.61 -3.50 11.37
N GLY A 167 13.52 -3.94 10.49
CA GLY A 167 13.46 -5.26 9.85
C GLY A 167 12.47 -5.37 8.70
N PHE A 168 12.23 -4.28 7.97
CA PHE A 168 11.43 -4.27 6.74
C PHE A 168 12.33 -4.26 5.50
N THR A 169 11.90 -4.97 4.47
CA THR A 169 12.57 -5.08 3.18
C THR A 169 11.59 -4.80 2.05
N SER A 170 12.00 -4.00 1.07
CA SER A 170 11.21 -3.78 -0.15
C SER A 170 11.17 -5.06 -0.98
N LEU A 171 9.95 -5.58 -1.21
CA LEU A 171 9.76 -6.86 -1.87
C LEU A 171 10.24 -6.85 -3.32
N TYR A 172 9.96 -5.79 -4.07
CA TYR A 172 10.46 -5.64 -5.45
C TYR A 172 11.98 -5.78 -5.52
N HIS A 173 12.70 -4.99 -4.72
CA HIS A 173 14.16 -4.97 -4.75
C HIS A 173 14.79 -6.27 -4.21
N HIS A 174 14.11 -6.92 -3.26
CA HIS A 174 14.53 -8.23 -2.75
C HIS A 174 14.46 -9.31 -3.84
N LEU A 175 13.40 -9.31 -4.65
CA LEU A 175 13.19 -10.33 -5.68
C LEU A 175 13.95 -10.05 -6.97
N THR A 176 14.13 -8.79 -7.35
CA THR A 176 14.80 -8.42 -8.61
C THR A 176 16.29 -8.20 -8.46
N GLY A 177 16.77 -7.86 -7.26
CA GLY A 177 18.13 -7.42 -7.03
C GLY A 177 18.45 -6.02 -7.56
N GLU A 178 17.45 -5.30 -8.11
CA GLU A 178 17.64 -3.94 -8.59
C GLU A 178 17.89 -2.97 -7.43
N ALA A 179 18.71 -1.96 -7.65
CA ALA A 179 18.95 -0.93 -6.67
C ALA A 179 17.81 0.10 -6.63
N GLN A 180 17.56 0.69 -5.47
CA GLN A 180 16.61 1.78 -5.29
C GLN A 180 16.96 2.97 -6.21
N GLY A 181 15.99 3.44 -6.99
CA GLY A 181 16.18 4.50 -7.98
C GLY A 181 16.70 4.03 -9.33
N GLN A 182 16.91 2.71 -9.50
CA GLN A 182 17.33 2.08 -10.76
C GLN A 182 16.31 1.07 -11.26
N GLU A 183 15.07 1.17 -10.79
CA GLU A 183 14.00 0.24 -11.14
C GLU A 183 13.70 0.29 -12.65
N THR A 184 13.64 -0.88 -13.26
CA THR A 184 13.34 -1.04 -14.70
C THR A 184 11.84 -1.21 -14.96
N THR A 185 11.08 -1.59 -13.94
CA THR A 185 9.61 -1.72 -14.02
C THR A 185 8.95 -0.57 -13.27
N PHE A 186 8.11 0.17 -13.97
CA PHE A 186 7.43 1.33 -13.42
C PHE A 186 6.04 0.97 -12.89
N THR A 187 5.66 1.60 -11.77
CA THR A 187 4.35 1.44 -11.15
C THR A 187 3.39 2.59 -11.46
N SER A 188 3.92 3.73 -11.91
CA SER A 188 3.12 4.90 -12.28
C SER A 188 3.67 5.57 -13.54
N TYR A 189 2.76 6.19 -14.32
CA TYR A 189 3.09 6.87 -15.57
C TYR A 189 2.47 8.28 -15.57
N TYR A 190 3.28 9.28 -15.26
CA TYR A 190 2.84 10.66 -15.14
C TYR A 190 2.03 11.13 -16.37
N HIS A 191 0.80 11.59 -16.11
CA HIS A 191 -0.20 11.91 -17.14
C HIS A 191 -0.48 10.75 -18.13
N ARG A 192 -0.29 9.50 -17.70
CA ARG A 192 -0.46 8.29 -18.54
C ARG A 192 0.47 8.25 -19.77
N ILE A 193 1.60 8.96 -19.69
CA ILE A 193 2.61 9.02 -20.75
C ILE A 193 3.67 7.95 -20.52
N LYS A 194 3.71 6.90 -21.36
CA LYS A 194 4.61 5.74 -21.21
C LYS A 194 6.09 6.08 -21.01
N ARG A 195 6.59 7.16 -21.59
CA ARG A 195 7.99 7.61 -21.42
C ARG A 195 8.27 8.32 -20.12
N ARG A 196 7.25 8.55 -19.27
CA ARG A 196 7.36 9.22 -17.96
C ARG A 196 6.94 8.26 -16.86
N GLY A 197 7.58 7.07 -16.87
CA GLY A 197 7.34 6.05 -15.87
C GLY A 197 8.20 6.29 -14.62
N TYR A 198 7.63 5.94 -13.46
CA TYR A 198 8.28 5.99 -12.15
C TYR A 198 7.87 4.78 -11.31
N HIS A 199 8.76 4.33 -10.45
CA HIS A 199 8.45 3.30 -9.45
C HIS A 199 8.19 4.02 -8.12
N ILE A 200 6.92 4.18 -7.76
CA ILE A 200 6.48 4.97 -6.59
C ILE A 200 5.45 4.27 -5.73
N ASP A 201 4.98 3.11 -6.17
CA ASP A 201 4.15 2.21 -5.38
C ASP A 201 5.01 1.05 -4.90
N TYR A 202 4.91 0.69 -3.62
CA TYR A 202 5.78 -0.30 -3.00
C TYR A 202 5.02 -1.28 -2.12
N ALA A 203 5.65 -2.45 -1.91
CA ALA A 203 5.40 -3.36 -0.82
C ALA A 203 6.68 -3.52 0.02
N TRP A 204 6.61 -3.15 1.31
CA TRP A 204 7.69 -3.37 2.26
C TRP A 204 7.24 -4.41 3.28
N LEU A 205 7.96 -5.52 3.39
CA LEU A 205 7.57 -6.65 4.23
C LEU A 205 8.48 -6.76 5.44
N GLY A 206 7.88 -6.94 6.61
CA GLY A 206 8.59 -7.35 7.82
C GLY A 206 9.14 -8.77 7.66
N ARG A 207 10.19 -9.08 8.40
CA ARG A 207 10.96 -10.35 8.28
C ARG A 207 10.10 -11.62 8.36
N GLY A 208 8.99 -11.60 9.08
CA GLY A 208 8.09 -12.75 9.20
C GLY A 208 7.30 -13.00 7.91
N LEU A 209 6.83 -11.94 7.25
CA LEU A 209 6.13 -12.05 5.97
C LEU A 209 7.10 -12.23 4.79
N LEU A 210 8.30 -11.66 4.87
CA LEU A 210 9.29 -11.81 3.79
C LEU A 210 9.65 -13.27 3.53
N LYS A 211 9.75 -14.10 4.58
CA LYS A 211 9.99 -15.55 4.48
C LYS A 211 8.87 -16.30 3.75
N ARG A 212 7.67 -15.72 3.72
CA ARG A 212 6.46 -16.27 3.11
C ARG A 212 6.15 -15.69 1.74
N ALA A 213 6.95 -14.72 1.28
CA ALA A 213 6.73 -14.06 0.00
C ALA A 213 7.00 -15.02 -1.16
N GLU A 214 5.96 -15.38 -1.91
CA GLU A 214 6.04 -16.27 -3.07
C GLU A 214 6.17 -15.49 -4.37
N ALA A 215 5.50 -14.35 -4.48
CA ALA A 215 5.55 -13.53 -5.67
C ALA A 215 5.24 -12.05 -5.41
N PHE A 216 5.82 -11.22 -6.25
CA PHE A 216 5.45 -9.83 -6.44
C PHE A 216 5.34 -9.55 -7.93
N ARG A 217 4.17 -9.05 -8.36
CA ARG A 217 3.94 -8.74 -9.77
C ARG A 217 3.40 -7.32 -9.92
N ILE A 218 3.83 -6.66 -10.97
CA ILE A 218 3.31 -5.35 -11.39
C ILE A 218 2.52 -5.56 -12.67
N HIS A 219 1.19 -5.47 -12.58
CA HIS A 219 0.29 -5.66 -13.72
C HIS A 219 0.15 -4.34 -14.47
N GLY A 220 0.87 -4.24 -15.58
CA GLY A 220 0.93 -3.07 -16.41
C GLY A 220 0.28 -3.27 -17.79
N GLY A 221 0.39 -2.26 -18.63
CA GLY A 221 -0.06 -2.29 -19.99
C GLY A 221 -1.10 -1.23 -20.35
N ARG A 222 -1.51 -1.22 -21.63
CA ARG A 222 -2.41 -0.18 -22.15
C ARG A 222 -3.77 -0.18 -21.43
N GLU A 223 -4.29 -1.33 -21.09
CA GLU A 223 -5.60 -1.46 -20.44
C GLU A 223 -5.63 -0.80 -19.05
N TRP A 224 -4.54 -0.90 -18.28
CA TRP A 224 -4.42 -0.27 -16.97
C TRP A 224 -4.30 1.25 -17.11
N LEU A 225 -3.53 1.73 -18.09
CA LEU A 225 -3.40 3.16 -18.38
C LEU A 225 -4.72 3.82 -18.79
N THR A 226 -5.69 3.08 -19.30
CA THR A 226 -7.04 3.64 -19.55
C THR A 226 -7.81 3.90 -18.26
N ARG A 227 -7.49 3.18 -17.16
CA ARG A 227 -8.18 3.24 -15.88
C ARG A 227 -7.48 4.14 -14.88
N SER A 228 -6.15 4.04 -14.80
CA SER A 228 -5.31 4.82 -13.88
C SER A 228 -3.98 5.13 -14.54
N ASP A 229 -3.25 6.10 -14.00
CA ASP A 229 -1.82 6.32 -14.27
C ASP A 229 -0.93 5.41 -13.43
N HIS A 230 -1.50 4.66 -12.47
CA HIS A 230 -0.80 3.64 -11.68
C HIS A 230 -1.15 2.22 -12.13
N MET A 231 -0.17 1.33 -11.96
CA MET A 231 -0.25 -0.09 -12.22
C MET A 231 -0.70 -0.83 -10.96
N VAL A 232 -1.23 -2.05 -11.12
CA VAL A 232 -1.62 -2.87 -9.98
C VAL A 232 -0.41 -3.63 -9.46
N LEU A 233 -0.17 -3.53 -8.15
CA LEU A 233 0.76 -4.40 -7.43
C LEU A 233 0.02 -5.63 -6.93
N GLU A 234 0.59 -6.80 -7.12
CA GLU A 234 0.13 -8.06 -6.55
C GLU A 234 1.23 -8.64 -5.66
N VAL A 235 0.87 -8.94 -4.41
CA VAL A 235 1.72 -9.62 -3.44
C VAL A 235 1.10 -10.97 -3.13
N GLU A 236 1.84 -12.05 -3.29
CA GLU A 236 1.44 -13.39 -2.89
C GLU A 236 2.27 -13.86 -1.70
N LEU A 237 1.58 -14.30 -0.65
CA LEU A 237 2.18 -14.86 0.57
C LEU A 237 1.73 -16.30 0.74
N GLY A 238 2.68 -17.21 0.88
CA GLY A 238 2.45 -18.63 1.19
C GLY A 238 1.91 -18.87 2.60
N GLU A 239 1.70 -20.13 2.91
CA GLU A 239 1.27 -20.56 4.24
C GLU A 239 2.39 -20.38 5.28
N ASP A 240 2.03 -20.36 6.56
CA ASP A 240 2.97 -20.27 7.66
C ASP A 240 3.45 -21.69 8.04
N GLU A 241 4.64 -22.07 7.58
CA GLU A 241 5.21 -23.42 7.80
C GLU A 241 5.48 -23.73 9.28
N GLU A 242 5.52 -22.74 10.17
CA GLU A 242 5.78 -22.98 11.59
C GLU A 242 4.58 -23.64 12.31
N ARG A 243 3.38 -23.65 11.73
CA ARG A 243 2.19 -24.32 12.31
C ARG A 243 2.08 -25.82 12.03
N GLY A 244 2.86 -26.36 11.09
CA GLY A 244 2.81 -27.80 10.74
C GLY A 244 3.67 -28.71 11.63
N ARG A 245 4.32 -28.17 12.68
CA ARG A 245 5.24 -28.92 13.55
C ARG A 245 4.75 -29.15 14.99
N HIS A 246 3.44 -29.09 15.20
CA HIS A 246 2.85 -29.42 16.50
C HIS A 246 1.91 -30.62 16.41
#